data_bd099d305c6cbd56f0d0dfa3c8dbb43e
#
_entry.id   bd099d305c6cbd56f0d0dfa3c8dbb43e
#
_cell.length_a   1.000
_cell.length_b   1.000
_cell.length_c   1.000
_cell.angle_alpha   90.00
_cell.angle_beta   90.00
_cell.angle_gamma   90.00
#
_symmetry.space_group_name_H-M   'P 1'
#
loop_
_entity.id
_entity.type
_entity.pdbx_description
1 polymer ?
#
loop_
_entity_poly.entity_id
_entity_poly.type
_entity_poly.pdbx_seq_one_letter_code
_entity_poly.pdbx_strand_id
1 'polypeptide(L)'
;MKYPFLFLLLLGSFAGLSQKQGLHGQVFWVSGNQMPGPEAILSPNQGAVREILIYELTSFKDVTQVGPFFRDIKTRMVASIVSNPDGTFKVKLPPGAYSVFTKEKNGLYANLFDEKTNINPVTIRPSKYAWKTITIDYEAAY
;
A
#
# COMPACT_ATOMS: atom_id res chain seq x y z
N MET A 1 30.97 46.93 16.56
CA MET A 1 30.83 46.48 16.80
C MET A 1 30.20 45.66 16.73
N LYS A 2 29.85 44.82 16.61
CA LYS A 2 29.64 43.93 16.75
C LYS A 2 28.68 43.25 16.75
N TYR A 3 28.11 42.51 16.19
CA TYR A 3 27.08 42.04 16.24
C TYR A 3 26.83 40.96 15.59
N PRO A 4 26.87 40.14 15.67
CA PRO A 4 26.65 39.06 15.08
C PRO A 4 25.60 38.42 15.59
N PHE A 5 24.90 37.89 15.23
CA PHE A 5 24.80 36.89 15.16
C PHE A 5 23.88 36.18 15.40
N LEU A 6 22.96 36.11 14.87
CA LEU A 6 21.88 35.53 15.14
C LEU A 6 21.44 34.77 14.07
N PHE A 7 22.18 34.08 13.46
CA PHE A 7 21.78 33.46 12.34
C PHE A 7 21.75 32.03 12.49
N LEU A 8 21.83 31.53 13.63
CA LEU A 8 22.07 30.17 13.77
C LEU A 8 20.92 29.39 14.25
N LEU A 9 19.78 29.96 14.30
CA LEU A 9 18.71 29.29 14.98
C LEU A 9 17.66 28.72 14.11
N LEU A 10 17.83 28.80 12.81
CA LEU A 10 16.78 28.31 11.94
C LEU A 10 17.01 26.91 11.43
N LEU A 11 18.13 26.31 11.75
CA LEU A 11 18.42 24.99 11.27
C LEU A 11 17.91 23.86 12.14
N GLY A 12 17.47 24.19 13.33
CA GLY A 12 16.95 23.17 14.23
C GLY A 12 15.51 22.79 13.99
N SER A 13 14.82 23.57 13.19
CA SER A 13 13.38 23.35 13.05
C SER A 13 13.01 22.21 12.14
N PHE A 14 13.93 21.76 11.30
CA PHE A 14 13.62 20.69 10.40
C PHE A 14 13.86 19.31 10.98
N ALA A 15 14.58 19.22 12.06
CA ALA A 15 14.85 17.92 12.67
C ALA A 15 13.62 17.31 13.34
N GLY A 16 12.61 18.12 13.64
CA GLY A 16 11.37 17.63 14.23
C GLY A 16 10.34 17.14 13.22
N LEU A 17 10.67 17.23 11.93
CA LEU A 17 9.75 16.80 10.90
C LEU A 17 9.96 15.34 10.47
N SER A 18 10.61 14.54 11.32
CA SER A 18 10.71 13.12 11.03
C SER A 18 9.29 12.54 10.94
N GLN A 19 9.00 11.89 9.84
CA GLN A 19 7.69 11.34 9.63
C GLN A 19 7.48 10.16 10.56
N LYS A 20 6.52 10.30 11.46
CA LYS A 20 6.12 9.24 12.39
C LYS A 20 4.78 8.66 11.98
N GLN A 21 4.46 8.73 10.72
CA GLN A 21 3.24 8.19 10.17
C GLN A 21 3.55 7.44 8.88
N GLY A 22 2.64 6.58 8.49
CA GLY A 22 2.80 5.79 7.28
C GLY A 22 1.85 4.62 7.26
N LEU A 23 2.24 3.62 6.49
CA LEU A 23 1.48 2.42 6.28
C LEU A 23 2.30 1.23 6.70
N HIS A 24 1.68 0.31 7.45
CA HIS A 24 2.24 -1.00 7.67
C HIS A 24 1.16 -2.05 7.44
N GLY A 25 1.57 -3.26 7.18
CA GLY A 25 0.60 -4.30 6.89
C GLY A 25 1.24 -5.62 6.58
N GLN A 26 0.46 -6.49 5.96
CA GLN A 26 0.90 -7.82 5.59
C GLN A 26 0.23 -8.27 4.31
N VAL A 27 1.02 -8.87 3.43
CA VAL A 27 0.56 -9.40 2.15
C VAL A 27 0.44 -10.89 2.27
N PHE A 28 -0.70 -11.43 1.84
CA PHE A 28 -0.97 -12.86 1.82
C PHE A 28 -1.31 -13.32 0.41
N TRP A 29 -0.87 -14.53 0.10
CA TRP A 29 -1.25 -15.22 -1.12
C TRP A 29 -2.25 -16.30 -0.80
N VAL A 30 -3.36 -16.32 -1.52
CA VAL A 30 -4.42 -17.31 -1.38
C VAL A 30 -4.72 -17.88 -2.75
N SER A 31 -4.69 -19.20 -2.88
CA SER A 31 -4.98 -19.88 -4.15
C SER A 31 -5.75 -21.18 -3.90
N GLY A 32 -6.33 -21.70 -4.97
CA GLY A 32 -7.05 -22.97 -4.91
C GLY A 32 -8.48 -22.82 -4.40
N ASN A 33 -9.11 -23.96 -4.15
CA ASN A 33 -10.51 -24.00 -3.77
C ASN A 33 -10.69 -23.63 -2.29
N GLN A 34 -11.34 -22.51 -2.06
CA GLN A 34 -11.65 -22.02 -0.72
C GLN A 34 -13.11 -22.31 -0.32
N MET A 35 -13.87 -22.96 -1.19
CA MET A 35 -15.26 -23.29 -0.88
C MET A 35 -15.35 -24.36 0.19
N PRO A 36 -16.34 -24.30 1.10
CA PRO A 36 -16.53 -25.36 2.08
C PRO A 36 -16.82 -26.68 1.40
N GLY A 37 -16.23 -27.76 1.88
CA GLY A 37 -16.45 -29.09 1.32
C GLY A 37 -15.23 -29.96 1.49
N PRO A 38 -15.33 -31.24 1.09
CA PRO A 38 -14.21 -32.18 1.27
C PRO A 38 -13.00 -31.86 0.40
N GLU A 39 -13.19 -31.06 -0.64
CA GLU A 39 -12.09 -30.66 -1.53
C GLU A 39 -11.55 -29.28 -1.21
N ALA A 40 -12.00 -28.67 -0.12
CA ALA A 40 -11.52 -27.36 0.27
C ALA A 40 -10.06 -27.40 0.69
N ILE A 41 -9.26 -26.50 0.14
CA ILE A 41 -7.87 -26.36 0.53
C ILE A 41 -7.84 -25.33 1.63
N LEU A 42 -7.91 -25.79 2.87
CA LEU A 42 -7.84 -24.91 4.04
C LEU A 42 -6.39 -24.69 4.43
N SER A 43 -5.60 -24.16 3.50
CA SER A 43 -4.23 -23.76 3.83
C SER A 43 -4.26 -22.50 4.69
N PRO A 44 -3.43 -22.40 5.72
CA PRO A 44 -3.28 -21.13 6.41
C PRO A 44 -2.79 -20.06 5.42
N ASN A 45 -3.21 -18.83 5.60
CA ASN A 45 -2.76 -17.72 4.79
C ASN A 45 -1.24 -17.63 4.83
N GLN A 46 -0.63 -17.63 3.65
CA GLN A 46 0.82 -17.57 3.55
C GLN A 46 1.24 -16.15 3.22
N GLY A 47 2.15 -15.61 4.03
CA GLY A 47 2.77 -14.34 3.72
C GLY A 47 3.51 -14.41 2.39
N ALA A 48 3.45 -13.34 1.62
CA ALA A 48 4.05 -13.29 0.30
C ALA A 48 5.03 -12.14 0.17
N VAL A 49 6.12 -12.38 -0.56
CA VAL A 49 7.05 -11.34 -0.96
C VAL A 49 6.53 -10.71 -2.24
N ARG A 50 6.18 -9.43 -2.15
CA ARG A 50 5.69 -8.67 -3.31
C ARG A 50 6.22 -7.25 -3.26
N GLU A 51 6.39 -6.64 -4.41
CA GLU A 51 6.59 -5.21 -4.50
C GLU A 51 5.22 -4.55 -4.31
N ILE A 52 5.15 -3.65 -3.35
CA ILE A 52 3.93 -2.91 -3.01
C ILE A 52 4.11 -1.50 -3.53
N LEU A 53 3.19 -1.06 -4.39
CA LEU A 53 3.24 0.25 -4.99
C LEU A 53 2.14 1.11 -4.43
N ILE A 54 2.52 2.29 -3.97
CA ILE A 54 1.60 3.23 -3.33
C ILE A 54 1.47 4.45 -4.22
N TYR A 55 0.24 4.70 -4.66
CA TYR A 55 -0.10 5.83 -5.53
C TYR A 55 -0.97 6.82 -4.77
N GLU A 56 -0.97 8.06 -5.22
CA GLU A 56 -2.02 8.97 -4.81
C GLU A 56 -3.38 8.33 -5.07
N LEU A 57 -4.41 8.72 -4.35
CA LEU A 57 -5.71 8.07 -4.43
C LEU A 57 -6.16 7.92 -5.88
N THR A 58 -6.46 6.69 -6.27
CA THR A 58 -6.68 6.28 -7.65
C THR A 58 -8.05 5.63 -7.75
N SER A 59 -8.82 6.04 -8.75
CA SER A 59 -10.13 5.44 -9.04
C SER A 59 -10.10 4.71 -10.38
N PHE A 60 -11.20 4.01 -10.68
CA PHE A 60 -11.30 3.27 -11.96
C PHE A 60 -11.13 4.15 -13.19
N LYS A 61 -11.47 5.43 -13.11
CA LYS A 61 -11.30 6.35 -14.24
C LYS A 61 -9.84 6.71 -14.50
N ASP A 62 -8.95 6.43 -13.56
CA ASP A 62 -7.53 6.79 -13.64
C ASP A 62 -6.67 5.62 -14.14
N VAL A 63 -7.27 4.51 -14.51
CA VAL A 63 -6.54 3.28 -14.83
C VAL A 63 -7.17 2.58 -16.03
N THR A 64 -6.44 1.63 -16.59
CA THR A 64 -6.97 0.65 -17.53
C THR A 64 -7.07 -0.69 -16.79
N GLN A 65 -8.26 -1.29 -16.77
CA GLN A 65 -8.47 -2.57 -16.12
C GLN A 65 -8.47 -3.69 -17.15
N VAL A 66 -7.67 -4.73 -16.89
CA VAL A 66 -7.61 -5.94 -17.72
C VAL A 66 -7.80 -7.13 -16.79
N GLY A 67 -8.99 -7.71 -16.78
CA GLY A 67 -9.33 -8.74 -15.80
C GLY A 67 -9.21 -8.21 -14.39
N PRO A 68 -8.55 -8.92 -13.48
CA PRO A 68 -8.36 -8.44 -12.12
C PRO A 68 -7.17 -7.47 -11.96
N PHE A 69 -6.49 -7.12 -13.06
CA PHE A 69 -5.29 -6.31 -13.01
C PHE A 69 -5.50 -4.90 -13.55
N PHE A 70 -4.62 -4.00 -13.16
CA PHE A 70 -4.67 -2.59 -13.55
C PHE A 70 -3.37 -2.20 -14.24
N ARG A 71 -3.49 -1.33 -15.24
CA ARG A 71 -2.39 -0.77 -16.01
C ARG A 71 -2.64 0.71 -16.28
N ASP A 72 -1.63 1.37 -16.78
CA ASP A 72 -1.73 2.78 -17.22
C ASP A 72 -2.29 3.68 -16.13
N ILE A 73 -1.70 3.59 -14.95
CA ILE A 73 -2.12 4.36 -13.79
C ILE A 73 -1.78 5.83 -14.04
N LYS A 74 -2.78 6.69 -14.05
CA LYS A 74 -2.59 8.12 -14.35
C LYS A 74 -2.20 8.95 -13.16
N THR A 75 -2.42 8.46 -11.97
CA THR A 75 -2.02 9.14 -10.74
C THR A 75 -0.54 8.94 -10.48
N ARG A 76 0.02 9.72 -9.54
CA ARG A 76 1.45 9.67 -9.25
C ARG A 76 1.78 8.56 -8.27
N MET A 77 2.81 7.79 -8.57
CA MET A 77 3.36 6.84 -7.61
C MET A 77 4.15 7.59 -6.55
N VAL A 78 3.83 7.35 -5.30
CA VAL A 78 4.42 8.05 -4.17
C VAL A 78 5.55 7.25 -3.55
N ALA A 79 5.42 5.92 -3.50
CA ALA A 79 6.41 5.06 -2.87
C ALA A 79 6.27 3.63 -3.37
N SER A 80 7.33 2.86 -3.24
CA SER A 80 7.27 1.42 -3.42
C SER A 80 8.16 0.75 -2.38
N ILE A 81 7.80 -0.48 -2.00
CA ILE A 81 8.55 -1.25 -1.01
C ILE A 81 8.31 -2.74 -1.28
N VAL A 82 9.28 -3.56 -0.96
CA VAL A 82 9.16 -5.01 -1.07
C VAL A 82 8.86 -5.57 0.32
N SER A 83 7.84 -6.41 0.42
CA SER A 83 7.48 -7.04 1.69
C SER A 83 8.54 -8.05 2.13
N ASN A 84 8.55 -8.32 3.42
CA ASN A 84 9.40 -9.33 4.04
C ASN A 84 8.93 -10.75 3.68
N PRO A 85 9.74 -11.78 3.95
CA PRO A 85 9.32 -13.17 3.67
C PRO A 85 8.00 -13.59 4.31
N ASP A 86 7.63 -13.01 5.45
CA ASP A 86 6.35 -13.27 6.10
C ASP A 86 5.22 -12.40 5.57
N GLY A 87 5.49 -11.56 4.57
CA GLY A 87 4.52 -10.66 3.97
C GLY A 87 4.42 -9.30 4.63
N THR A 88 5.05 -9.09 5.78
CA THR A 88 4.96 -7.81 6.47
C THR A 88 5.71 -6.69 5.75
N PHE A 89 5.23 -5.48 5.88
CA PHE A 89 5.87 -4.31 5.30
C PHE A 89 5.57 -3.07 6.14
N LYS A 90 6.43 -2.07 6.00
CA LYS A 90 6.26 -0.79 6.67
C LYS A 90 6.89 0.29 5.81
N VAL A 91 6.17 1.36 5.57
CA VAL A 91 6.64 2.48 4.74
C VAL A 91 6.16 3.79 5.33
N LYS A 92 7.04 4.77 5.38
CA LYS A 92 6.71 6.12 5.81
C LYS A 92 6.00 6.85 4.68
N LEU A 93 4.92 7.54 4.99
CA LEU A 93 4.13 8.29 4.03
C LEU A 93 3.65 9.59 4.67
N PRO A 94 3.63 10.68 3.92
CA PRO A 94 2.96 11.90 4.39
C PRO A 94 1.47 11.65 4.65
N PRO A 95 0.84 12.43 5.51
CA PRO A 95 -0.61 12.35 5.68
C PRO A 95 -1.33 12.57 4.35
N GLY A 96 -2.38 11.79 4.10
CA GLY A 96 -3.14 11.88 2.87
C GLY A 96 -3.86 10.58 2.56
N ALA A 97 -4.51 10.55 1.40
CA ALA A 97 -5.22 9.38 0.92
C ALA A 97 -4.44 8.76 -0.24
N TYR A 98 -4.35 7.44 -0.23
CA TYR A 98 -3.55 6.69 -1.19
C TYR A 98 -4.28 5.45 -1.66
N SER A 99 -3.84 4.93 -2.79
CA SER A 99 -4.24 3.60 -3.28
C SER A 99 -3.03 2.67 -3.28
N VAL A 100 -3.24 1.43 -2.86
CA VAL A 100 -2.16 0.47 -2.66
C VAL A 100 -2.35 -0.71 -3.60
N PHE A 101 -1.30 -1.03 -4.35
CA PHE A 101 -1.30 -2.14 -5.30
C PHE A 101 -0.15 -3.08 -5.01
N THR A 102 -0.29 -4.34 -5.42
CA THR A 102 0.84 -5.26 -5.51
C THR A 102 1.22 -5.45 -6.97
N LYS A 103 2.51 -5.66 -7.23
CA LYS A 103 2.98 -5.94 -8.58
C LYS A 103 2.90 -7.42 -8.84
N GLU A 104 2.12 -7.79 -9.84
CA GLU A 104 1.95 -9.18 -10.27
C GLU A 104 2.45 -9.34 -11.70
N LYS A 105 2.52 -10.57 -12.17
CA LYS A 105 3.04 -10.87 -13.49
C LYS A 105 2.27 -10.15 -14.61
N ASN A 106 0.97 -10.03 -14.46
CA ASN A 106 0.09 -9.49 -15.51
C ASN A 106 -0.34 -8.04 -15.27
N GLY A 107 0.25 -7.36 -14.33
CA GLY A 107 -0.08 -5.98 -14.02
C GLY A 107 -0.13 -5.71 -12.52
N LEU A 108 -0.70 -4.58 -12.15
CA LEU A 108 -0.90 -4.26 -10.75
C LEU A 108 -2.21 -4.87 -10.26
N TYR A 109 -2.22 -5.29 -9.02
CA TYR A 109 -3.36 -6.00 -8.46
C TYR A 109 -3.88 -5.30 -7.21
N ALA A 110 -5.20 -5.21 -7.10
CA ALA A 110 -5.92 -4.83 -5.91
C ALA A 110 -7.34 -5.36 -6.03
N ASN A 111 -7.92 -5.80 -4.92
CA ASN A 111 -9.27 -6.38 -4.93
C ASN A 111 -10.23 -5.71 -3.97
N LEU A 112 -9.89 -4.56 -3.42
CA LEU A 112 -10.77 -3.79 -2.55
C LEU A 112 -11.06 -2.45 -3.19
N PHE A 113 -12.28 -1.97 -2.99
CA PHE A 113 -12.76 -0.71 -3.57
C PHE A 113 -13.71 -0.06 -2.59
N ASP A 114 -13.77 1.25 -2.61
CA ASP A 114 -14.78 1.96 -1.83
C ASP A 114 -16.00 2.31 -2.70
N GLU A 115 -16.99 2.92 -2.08
CA GLU A 115 -18.24 3.31 -2.77
C GLU A 115 -18.04 4.42 -3.82
N LYS A 116 -16.91 5.10 -3.81
CA LYS A 116 -16.56 6.12 -4.80
C LYS A 116 -15.65 5.56 -5.89
N THR A 117 -15.54 4.25 -5.99
CA THR A 117 -14.68 3.52 -6.94
C THR A 117 -13.19 3.80 -6.79
N ASN A 118 -12.74 4.22 -5.61
CA ASN A 118 -11.32 4.31 -5.32
C ASN A 118 -10.76 2.91 -5.08
N ILE A 119 -9.59 2.65 -5.62
CA ILE A 119 -8.96 1.33 -5.61
C ILE A 119 -8.11 1.19 -4.38
N ASN A 120 -8.41 0.20 -3.56
CA ASN A 120 -7.72 -0.14 -2.32
C ASN A 120 -7.27 1.08 -1.53
N PRO A 121 -8.20 1.93 -1.11
CA PRO A 121 -7.86 3.20 -0.48
C PRO A 121 -7.37 3.01 0.94
N VAL A 122 -6.44 3.88 1.34
CA VAL A 122 -5.99 3.98 2.71
C VAL A 122 -5.75 5.46 3.04
N THR A 123 -6.11 5.86 4.24
CA THR A 123 -5.88 7.22 4.73
C THR A 123 -4.78 7.19 5.78
N ILE A 124 -3.76 8.00 5.56
CA ILE A 124 -2.66 8.18 6.51
C ILE A 124 -2.91 9.46 7.29
N ARG A 125 -2.94 9.34 8.60
CA ARG A 125 -3.16 10.46 9.51
C ARG A 125 -1.86 10.87 10.17
N PRO A 126 -1.72 12.14 10.57
CA PRO A 126 -0.50 12.60 11.24
C PRO A 126 -0.17 11.76 12.48
N SER A 127 1.10 11.44 12.65
CA SER A 127 1.64 10.75 13.82
C SER A 127 1.07 9.35 14.05
N LYS A 128 0.54 8.70 13.03
CA LYS A 128 -0.03 7.36 13.15
C LYS A 128 0.35 6.49 11.96
N TYR A 129 0.48 5.21 12.21
CA TYR A 129 0.60 4.20 11.16
C TYR A 129 -0.74 3.54 10.96
N ALA A 130 -1.21 3.51 9.71
CA ALA A 130 -2.40 2.75 9.35
C ALA A 130 -2.01 1.31 9.07
N TRP A 131 -2.88 0.37 9.38
CA TRP A 131 -2.69 -1.03 9.05
C TRP A 131 -3.48 -1.40 7.81
N LYS A 132 -2.86 -2.17 6.93
CA LYS A 132 -3.54 -2.69 5.74
C LYS A 132 -3.16 -4.14 5.50
N THR A 133 -4.15 -5.02 5.49
CA THR A 133 -3.97 -6.40 5.04
C THR A 133 -4.25 -6.46 3.55
N ILE A 134 -3.35 -7.06 2.80
CA ILE A 134 -3.49 -7.21 1.35
C ILE A 134 -3.59 -8.71 1.07
N THR A 135 -4.70 -9.14 0.51
CA THR A 135 -4.92 -10.52 0.13
C THR A 135 -4.88 -10.63 -1.39
N ILE A 136 -3.95 -11.42 -1.90
CA ILE A 136 -3.82 -11.65 -3.33
C ILE A 136 -4.49 -12.98 -3.63
N ASP A 137 -5.66 -12.95 -4.24
CA ASP A 137 -6.51 -14.12 -4.39
C ASP A 137 -7.06 -14.32 -5.81
N TYR A 138 -6.42 -13.76 -6.83
CA TYR A 138 -6.94 -13.88 -8.18
C TYR A 138 -6.84 -15.32 -8.74
N GLU A 139 -6.16 -16.23 -8.07
CA GLU A 139 -6.12 -17.65 -8.43
C GLU A 139 -6.93 -18.51 -7.44
N ALA A 140 -7.68 -17.91 -6.53
CA ALA A 140 -8.52 -18.63 -5.60
C ALA A 140 -9.92 -18.80 -6.18
N ALA A 141 -10.59 -19.91 -5.81
CA ALA A 141 -11.99 -20.15 -6.11
C ALA A 141 -12.79 -20.15 -4.81
N TYR A 142 -13.88 -19.41 -4.79
CA TYR A 142 -14.76 -19.27 -3.62
C TYR A 142 -16.13 -19.89 -3.91
#